data_7db12cf1ee751be6e704f371a24b3bef
#
_entry.id   7db12cf1ee751be6e704f371a24b3bef
#
_cell.length_a   1.000
_cell.length_b   1.000
_cell.length_c   1.000
_cell.angle_alpha   90.00
_cell.angle_beta   90.00
_cell.angle_gamma   90.00
#
_symmetry.space_group_name_H-M   'P 1'
#
loop_
_entity.id
_entity.type
_entity.pdbx_description
1 polymer ?
#
loop_
_entity_poly.entity_id
_entity_poly.type
_entity_poly.pdbx_seq_one_letter_code
_entity_poly.pdbx_strand_id
1 'polypeptide(L)'
;MGWEVYLLPDTDIPAIGDHIMDVGKSFNLLLTGTPVFRARRIEAGLLNAGSDFGADTTPFDAGLGAFVEFDDRNFVGRKALEGADKSCRTWGMRVTGGVAQLGRIMTINGKNTGRVCSSGYSPYQGCGVCIVHMDDSAHGPGTVVDVLCADGSIQRGELCTLPMYDAERLIPRGKLVDIPTKPAGAT
;
A
#
# COMPACT_ATOMS: atom_id res chain seq x y z
N MET A 1 8.50 -13.51 1.52
CA MET A 1 9.31 -13.59 2.77
C MET A 1 10.37 -12.53 2.66
N GLY A 2 10.63 -11.77 3.73
CA GLY A 2 11.67 -10.73 3.79
C GLY A 2 12.64 -11.04 4.92
N TRP A 3 13.88 -10.60 4.77
CA TRP A 3 14.94 -10.71 5.78
C TRP A 3 15.54 -9.33 6.05
N GLU A 4 15.84 -9.06 7.29
CA GLU A 4 16.59 -7.90 7.72
C GLU A 4 17.92 -8.36 8.32
N VAL A 5 19.01 -7.67 7.98
CA VAL A 5 20.35 -7.98 8.48
C VAL A 5 20.78 -6.86 9.41
N TYR A 6 20.88 -7.17 10.69
CA TYR A 6 21.36 -6.23 11.71
C TYR A 6 22.85 -6.48 11.95
N LEU A 7 23.64 -5.42 11.80
CA LEU A 7 25.10 -5.50 11.94
C LEU A 7 25.55 -4.78 13.23
N LEU A 8 26.60 -5.31 13.85
CA LEU A 8 27.21 -4.65 15.00
C LEU A 8 28.01 -3.42 14.57
N PRO A 9 28.22 -2.43 15.47
CA PRO A 9 28.92 -1.17 15.13
C PRO A 9 30.28 -1.35 14.50
N ASP A 10 31.03 -2.38 14.89
CA ASP A 10 32.42 -2.64 14.44
C ASP A 10 32.48 -3.55 13.20
N THR A 11 31.33 -3.84 12.57
CA THR A 11 31.27 -4.71 11.38
C THR A 11 31.74 -3.93 10.14
N ASP A 12 32.55 -4.56 9.30
CA ASP A 12 32.90 -4.04 7.97
C ASP A 12 31.67 -4.20 7.05
N ILE A 13 30.83 -3.16 7.02
CA ILE A 13 29.56 -3.14 6.26
C ILE A 13 29.78 -3.32 4.75
N PRO A 14 30.77 -2.65 4.11
CA PRO A 14 31.11 -2.90 2.72
C PRO A 14 31.44 -4.35 2.41
N ALA A 15 32.31 -4.96 3.21
CA ALA A 15 32.70 -6.36 3.00
C ALA A 15 31.52 -7.34 3.13
N ILE A 16 30.59 -7.11 4.07
CA ILE A 16 29.36 -7.90 4.18
C ILE A 16 28.44 -7.68 2.97
N GLY A 17 28.29 -6.44 2.52
CA GLY A 17 27.54 -6.12 1.31
C GLY A 17 28.07 -6.85 0.07
N ASP A 18 29.36 -6.77 -0.16
CA ASP A 18 30.04 -7.46 -1.26
C ASP A 18 29.88 -8.96 -1.17
N HIS A 19 30.01 -9.54 0.03
CA HIS A 19 29.82 -10.98 0.24
C HIS A 19 28.39 -11.42 -0.08
N ILE A 20 27.38 -10.67 0.39
CA ILE A 20 25.96 -10.97 0.09
C ILE A 20 25.71 -10.91 -1.42
N MET A 21 26.24 -9.89 -2.10
CA MET A 21 26.09 -9.76 -3.54
C MET A 21 26.80 -10.88 -4.29
N ASP A 22 27.98 -11.30 -3.84
CA ASP A 22 28.76 -12.34 -4.48
C ASP A 22 28.10 -13.72 -4.36
N VAL A 23 27.67 -14.11 -3.18
CA VAL A 23 26.89 -15.35 -2.96
C VAL A 23 25.57 -15.29 -3.70
N GLY A 24 24.92 -14.12 -3.68
CA GLY A 24 23.62 -13.90 -4.32
C GLY A 24 23.60 -14.05 -5.83
N LYS A 25 24.75 -13.94 -6.53
CA LYS A 25 24.83 -14.12 -7.99
C LYS A 25 24.28 -15.46 -8.46
N SER A 26 24.53 -16.53 -7.72
CA SER A 26 24.05 -17.87 -8.05
C SER A 26 22.52 -18.02 -7.88
N PHE A 27 21.88 -17.07 -7.20
CA PHE A 27 20.45 -17.01 -6.92
C PHE A 27 19.75 -15.88 -7.68
N ASN A 28 20.41 -15.24 -8.65
CA ASN A 28 19.90 -14.08 -9.38
C ASN A 28 19.52 -12.90 -8.46
N LEU A 29 20.29 -12.68 -7.39
CA LEU A 29 20.09 -11.55 -6.49
C LEU A 29 20.28 -10.24 -7.26
N LEU A 30 19.33 -9.33 -7.11
CA LEU A 30 19.37 -8.00 -7.70
C LEU A 30 19.31 -6.94 -6.60
N LEU A 31 20.21 -5.98 -6.67
CA LEU A 31 20.13 -4.77 -5.84
C LEU A 31 18.99 -3.90 -6.36
N THR A 32 18.11 -3.47 -5.47
CA THR A 32 16.98 -2.60 -5.81
C THR A 32 16.88 -1.42 -4.84
N GLY A 33 16.14 -0.40 -5.24
CA GLY A 33 15.96 0.82 -4.44
C GLY A 33 14.54 1.00 -3.93
N THR A 34 14.37 2.00 -3.06
CA THR A 34 13.12 2.39 -2.40
C THR A 34 11.91 2.57 -3.36
N PRO A 35 12.04 3.12 -4.58
CA PRO A 35 10.88 3.30 -5.46
C PRO A 35 10.19 1.97 -5.82
N VAL A 36 10.96 0.92 -6.09
CA VAL A 36 10.41 -0.41 -6.40
C VAL A 36 9.67 -0.97 -5.18
N PHE A 37 10.30 -0.88 -4.01
CA PHE A 37 9.69 -1.33 -2.76
C PHE A 37 8.39 -0.57 -2.45
N ARG A 38 8.37 0.74 -2.70
CA ARG A 38 7.17 1.58 -2.50
C ARG A 38 6.00 1.12 -3.37
N ALA A 39 6.21 0.92 -4.66
CA ALA A 39 5.14 0.44 -5.55
C ALA A 39 4.61 -0.94 -5.10
N ARG A 40 5.50 -1.86 -4.79
CA ARG A 40 5.13 -3.21 -4.36
C ARG A 40 4.33 -3.24 -3.06
N ARG A 41 4.70 -2.43 -2.05
CA ARG A 41 3.93 -2.37 -0.80
C ARG A 41 2.52 -1.82 -1.02
N ILE A 42 2.37 -0.80 -1.89
CA ILE A 42 1.07 -0.23 -2.23
C ILE A 42 0.19 -1.29 -2.89
N GLU A 43 0.72 -1.99 -3.89
CA GLU A 43 0.03 -3.10 -4.56
C GLU A 43 -0.44 -4.17 -3.58
N ALA A 44 0.43 -4.54 -2.64
CA ALA A 44 0.17 -5.57 -1.63
C ALA A 44 -0.74 -5.09 -0.49
N GLY A 45 -1.09 -3.80 -0.43
CA GLY A 45 -1.89 -3.22 0.64
C GLY A 45 -1.16 -3.18 1.99
N LEU A 46 0.18 -3.06 1.97
CA LEU A 46 0.98 -2.90 3.18
C LEU A 46 1.03 -1.42 3.54
N LEU A 47 0.31 -1.06 4.59
CA LEU A 47 0.21 0.31 5.07
C LEU A 47 1.51 0.76 5.74
N ASN A 48 1.82 2.04 5.62
CA ASN A 48 2.98 2.68 6.23
C ASN A 48 2.55 3.71 7.28
N ALA A 49 3.06 3.56 8.49
CA ALA A 49 2.79 4.50 9.58
C ALA A 49 3.28 5.91 9.24
N GLY A 50 2.49 6.91 9.57
CA GLY A 50 2.76 8.32 9.31
C GLY A 50 2.29 8.82 7.95
N SER A 51 2.20 7.96 6.91
CA SER A 51 1.63 8.33 5.62
C SER A 51 0.21 7.83 5.42
N ASP A 52 -0.03 6.54 5.64
CA ASP A 52 -1.30 5.89 5.34
C ASP A 52 -2.24 5.84 6.56
N PHE A 53 -1.67 5.83 7.76
CA PHE A 53 -2.38 5.93 9.02
C PHE A 53 -1.52 6.62 10.09
N GLY A 54 -2.17 7.17 11.12
CA GLY A 54 -1.53 7.86 12.23
C GLY A 54 -2.36 7.76 13.51
N ALA A 55 -2.09 8.63 14.45
CA ALA A 55 -2.81 8.68 15.73
C ALA A 55 -4.29 9.11 15.59
N ASP A 56 -4.63 9.71 14.46
CA ASP A 56 -5.97 10.16 14.08
C ASP A 56 -6.78 9.10 13.32
N THR A 57 -6.22 7.92 13.11
CA THR A 57 -6.82 6.85 12.31
C THR A 57 -7.10 5.64 13.18
N THR A 58 -8.33 5.16 13.20
CA THR A 58 -8.67 3.90 13.87
C THR A 58 -8.25 2.68 13.04
N PRO A 59 -8.10 1.49 13.64
CA PRO A 59 -7.90 0.26 12.86
C PRO A 59 -9.02 -0.01 11.84
N PHE A 60 -10.25 0.43 12.13
CA PHE A 60 -11.38 0.27 11.22
C PHE A 60 -11.23 1.17 9.99
N ASP A 61 -10.92 2.46 10.19
CA ASP A 61 -10.64 3.39 9.09
C ASP A 61 -9.53 2.86 8.17
N ALA A 62 -8.51 2.25 8.76
CA ALA A 62 -7.37 1.67 8.04
C ALA A 62 -7.68 0.34 7.34
N GLY A 63 -8.90 -0.21 7.47
CA GLY A 63 -9.25 -1.52 6.93
C GLY A 63 -8.65 -2.70 7.69
N LEU A 64 -8.16 -2.48 8.90
CA LEU A 64 -7.52 -3.48 9.77
C LEU A 64 -8.48 -3.99 10.85
N GLY A 65 -9.78 -3.74 10.72
CA GLY A 65 -10.79 -4.13 11.71
C GLY A 65 -10.83 -5.64 12.01
N ALA A 66 -10.48 -6.49 11.04
CA ALA A 66 -10.38 -7.93 11.24
C ALA A 66 -9.32 -8.37 12.27
N PHE A 67 -8.39 -7.49 12.62
CA PHE A 67 -7.36 -7.73 13.64
C PHE A 67 -7.76 -7.22 15.03
N VAL A 68 -8.93 -6.59 15.16
CA VAL A 68 -9.45 -6.08 16.43
C VAL A 68 -10.38 -7.14 17.03
N GLU A 69 -9.93 -7.79 18.08
CA GLU A 69 -10.70 -8.81 18.79
C GLU A 69 -11.24 -8.22 20.10
N PHE A 70 -12.57 -8.33 20.29
CA PHE A 70 -13.29 -7.91 21.50
C PHE A 70 -13.65 -9.09 22.40
N ASP A 71 -12.85 -10.15 22.38
CA ASP A 71 -12.98 -11.27 23.32
C ASP A 71 -12.78 -10.82 24.79
N ASP A 72 -12.60 -11.76 25.69
CA ASP A 72 -12.43 -11.47 27.13
C ASP A 72 -11.13 -10.72 27.48
N ARG A 73 -10.25 -10.47 26.50
CA ARG A 73 -9.00 -9.74 26.74
C ARG A 73 -9.26 -8.25 26.90
N ASN A 74 -8.70 -7.68 27.96
CA ASN A 74 -8.72 -6.25 28.18
C ASN A 74 -7.43 -5.61 27.60
N PHE A 75 -7.57 -4.60 26.77
CA PHE A 75 -6.44 -3.87 26.17
C PHE A 75 -6.70 -2.36 26.20
N VAL A 76 -5.63 -1.57 26.16
CA VAL A 76 -5.72 -0.10 26.14
C VAL A 76 -6.42 0.35 24.86
N GLY A 77 -7.47 1.19 25.01
CA GLY A 77 -8.27 1.68 23.90
C GLY A 77 -9.50 0.84 23.55
N ARG A 78 -9.70 -0.34 24.18
CA ARG A 78 -10.85 -1.21 23.90
C ARG A 78 -12.18 -0.46 23.91
N LYS A 79 -12.47 0.27 25.00
CA LYS A 79 -13.73 1.01 25.15
C LYS A 79 -13.94 2.07 24.05
N ALA A 80 -12.87 2.73 23.63
CA ALA A 80 -12.92 3.70 22.54
C ALA A 80 -13.23 3.03 21.20
N LEU A 81 -12.61 1.86 20.92
CA LEU A 81 -12.87 1.11 19.70
C LEU A 81 -14.24 0.44 19.67
N GLU A 82 -14.79 0.05 20.82
CA GLU A 82 -16.17 -0.47 20.91
C GLU A 82 -17.19 0.55 20.40
N GLY A 83 -17.00 1.84 20.73
CA GLY A 83 -17.85 2.95 20.31
C GLY A 83 -17.46 3.62 18.99
N ALA A 84 -16.36 3.21 18.35
CA ALA A 84 -15.90 3.82 17.11
C ALA A 84 -16.75 3.40 15.90
N ASP A 85 -16.74 4.24 14.86
CA ASP A 85 -17.23 3.86 13.52
C ASP A 85 -16.38 2.69 13.01
N LYS A 86 -17.05 1.65 12.54
CA LYS A 86 -16.42 0.42 12.04
C LYS A 86 -16.19 0.44 10.53
N SER A 87 -16.49 1.55 9.88
CA SER A 87 -16.36 1.70 8.42
C SER A 87 -14.90 1.82 8.00
N CYS A 88 -14.54 1.21 6.89
CA CYS A 88 -13.23 1.39 6.27
C CYS A 88 -13.25 2.65 5.40
N ARG A 89 -12.19 3.45 5.49
CA ARG A 89 -11.98 4.66 4.70
C ARG A 89 -10.67 4.65 3.91
N THR A 90 -9.84 3.62 4.12
CA THR A 90 -8.54 3.47 3.45
C THR A 90 -8.65 2.43 2.34
N TRP A 91 -8.37 2.88 1.11
CA TRP A 91 -8.53 2.06 -0.09
C TRP A 91 -7.30 2.12 -0.99
N GLY A 92 -7.18 1.17 -1.88
CA GLY A 92 -6.33 1.30 -3.05
C GLY A 92 -6.97 2.24 -4.08
N MET A 93 -6.15 2.83 -4.96
CA MET A 93 -6.63 3.57 -6.12
C MET A 93 -5.70 3.32 -7.30
N ARG A 94 -6.27 3.08 -8.48
CA ARG A 94 -5.56 3.03 -9.76
C ARG A 94 -5.78 4.32 -10.52
N VAL A 95 -4.69 4.85 -11.09
CA VAL A 95 -4.72 6.08 -11.89
C VAL A 95 -4.20 5.75 -13.27
N THR A 96 -5.08 5.73 -14.26
CA THR A 96 -4.70 5.53 -15.66
C THR A 96 -4.16 6.85 -16.23
N GLY A 97 -2.96 6.81 -16.79
CA GLY A 97 -2.36 7.99 -17.46
C GLY A 97 -1.48 8.86 -16.57
N GLY A 98 -1.20 8.48 -15.32
CA GLY A 98 -0.32 9.28 -14.47
C GLY A 98 -0.04 8.66 -13.11
N VAL A 99 0.80 9.33 -12.34
CA VAL A 99 1.08 9.00 -10.93
C VAL A 99 0.55 10.15 -10.08
N ALA A 100 -0.39 9.86 -9.19
CA ALA A 100 -0.97 10.88 -8.32
C ALA A 100 0.09 11.55 -7.45
N GLN A 101 -0.03 12.85 -7.24
CA GLN A 101 0.87 13.59 -6.36
C GLN A 101 0.56 13.28 -4.90
N LEU A 102 1.59 12.91 -4.16
CA LEU A 102 1.50 12.58 -2.74
C LEU A 102 0.91 13.75 -1.91
N GLY A 103 0.04 13.43 -0.97
CA GLY A 103 -0.56 14.39 -0.04
C GLY A 103 -1.66 15.26 -0.65
N ARG A 104 -1.97 15.09 -1.95
CA ARG A 104 -3.00 15.91 -2.61
C ARG A 104 -4.41 15.42 -2.29
N ILE A 105 -5.31 16.40 -2.25
CA ILE A 105 -6.74 16.18 -2.09
C ILE A 105 -7.31 15.65 -3.41
N MET A 106 -8.18 14.68 -3.29
CA MET A 106 -8.99 14.16 -4.39
C MET A 106 -10.36 14.81 -4.38
N THR A 107 -10.97 14.89 -5.56
CA THR A 107 -12.30 15.50 -5.67
C THR A 107 -13.30 14.61 -6.41
N ILE A 108 -14.58 14.75 -6.06
CA ILE A 108 -15.73 14.23 -6.81
C ILE A 108 -16.61 15.42 -7.15
N ASN A 109 -16.85 15.66 -8.45
CA ASN A 109 -17.62 16.82 -8.92
C ASN A 109 -17.12 18.15 -8.31
N GLY A 110 -15.80 18.32 -8.19
CA GLY A 110 -15.15 19.50 -7.64
C GLY A 110 -15.21 19.66 -6.12
N LYS A 111 -15.81 18.70 -5.40
CA LYS A 111 -15.83 18.68 -3.92
C LYS A 111 -14.72 17.80 -3.39
N ASN A 112 -14.02 18.29 -2.37
CA ASN A 112 -13.02 17.50 -1.64
C ASN A 112 -13.66 16.24 -1.07
N THR A 113 -12.97 15.10 -1.19
CA THR A 113 -13.53 13.81 -0.79
C THR A 113 -12.52 12.87 -0.11
N GLY A 114 -11.25 13.28 -0.06
CA GLY A 114 -10.19 12.49 0.56
C GLY A 114 -8.80 12.91 0.10
N ARG A 115 -7.78 12.18 0.51
CA ARG A 115 -6.38 12.49 0.24
C ARG A 115 -5.58 11.28 -0.25
N VAL A 116 -4.55 11.54 -1.04
CA VAL A 116 -3.55 10.55 -1.46
C VAL A 116 -2.52 10.37 -0.36
N CYS A 117 -2.50 9.22 0.28
CA CYS A 117 -1.59 8.90 1.40
C CYS A 117 -0.27 8.31 0.91
N SER A 118 -0.30 7.48 -0.11
CA SER A 118 0.88 6.90 -0.75
C SER A 118 0.65 6.79 -2.25
N SER A 119 1.73 6.95 -3.03
CA SER A 119 1.64 6.95 -4.49
C SER A 119 2.91 6.41 -5.13
N GLY A 120 2.79 5.77 -6.27
CA GLY A 120 3.87 5.26 -7.09
C GLY A 120 3.38 4.76 -8.43
N TYR A 121 4.30 4.42 -9.33
CA TYR A 121 3.99 3.73 -10.58
C TYR A 121 4.19 2.23 -10.43
N SER A 122 3.23 1.44 -10.85
CA SER A 122 3.33 -0.01 -10.90
C SER A 122 3.61 -0.48 -12.32
N PRO A 123 4.84 -0.91 -12.63
CA PRO A 123 5.12 -1.55 -13.91
C PRO A 123 4.31 -2.83 -14.12
N TYR A 124 4.00 -3.53 -13.03
CA TYR A 124 3.21 -4.76 -13.06
C TYR A 124 1.76 -4.50 -13.51
N GLN A 125 1.12 -3.44 -13.00
CA GLN A 125 -0.25 -3.07 -13.37
C GLN A 125 -0.31 -2.09 -14.54
N GLY A 126 0.83 -1.51 -14.97
CA GLY A 126 0.91 -0.55 -16.07
C GLY A 126 0.28 0.82 -15.75
N CYS A 127 0.07 1.16 -14.48
CA CYS A 127 -0.61 2.39 -14.08
C CYS A 127 -0.06 2.98 -12.78
N GLY A 128 -0.49 4.19 -12.44
CA GLY A 128 -0.29 4.76 -11.11
C GLY A 128 -1.09 3.98 -10.06
N VAL A 129 -0.46 3.74 -8.91
CA VAL A 129 -1.07 3.03 -7.77
C VAL A 129 -0.95 3.87 -6.52
N CYS A 130 -2.01 3.92 -5.73
CA CYS A 130 -2.06 4.73 -4.52
C CYS A 130 -2.71 3.97 -3.36
N ILE A 131 -2.37 4.38 -2.14
CA ILE A 131 -3.21 4.20 -0.96
C ILE A 131 -3.83 5.57 -0.68
N VAL A 132 -5.13 5.60 -0.48
CA VAL A 132 -5.91 6.81 -0.28
C VAL A 132 -6.77 6.70 0.98
N HIS A 133 -7.06 7.84 1.61
CA HIS A 133 -7.99 7.92 2.72
C HIS A 133 -9.18 8.81 2.32
N MET A 134 -10.39 8.28 2.45
CA MET A 134 -11.63 8.98 2.11
C MET A 134 -12.20 9.68 3.35
N ASP A 135 -12.73 10.89 3.15
CA ASP A 135 -13.38 11.65 4.23
C ASP A 135 -14.75 11.04 4.59
N ASP A 136 -15.40 10.42 3.61
CA ASP A 136 -16.71 9.77 3.79
C ASP A 136 -16.61 8.27 3.50
N SER A 137 -17.11 7.45 4.42
CA SER A 137 -17.16 5.99 4.30
C SER A 137 -18.13 5.47 3.24
N ALA A 138 -19.00 6.33 2.72
CA ALA A 138 -19.86 5.99 1.59
C ALA A 138 -19.07 5.77 0.28
N HIS A 139 -17.84 6.28 0.20
CA HIS A 139 -16.96 6.12 -0.95
C HIS A 139 -16.05 4.91 -0.76
N GLY A 140 -16.24 3.90 -1.60
CA GLY A 140 -15.48 2.65 -1.59
C GLY A 140 -15.05 2.19 -2.99
N PRO A 141 -14.62 0.94 -3.15
CA PRO A 141 -14.19 0.38 -4.43
C PRO A 141 -15.19 0.63 -5.56
N GLY A 142 -14.69 1.02 -6.74
CA GLY A 142 -15.50 1.45 -7.89
C GLY A 142 -15.83 2.95 -7.92
N THR A 143 -15.58 3.69 -6.82
CA THR A 143 -15.73 5.15 -6.83
C THR A 143 -14.65 5.79 -7.70
N VAL A 144 -15.04 6.69 -8.58
CA VAL A 144 -14.11 7.45 -9.45
C VAL A 144 -13.93 8.85 -8.89
N VAL A 145 -12.66 9.28 -8.78
CA VAL A 145 -12.25 10.59 -8.27
C VAL A 145 -11.35 11.31 -9.29
N ASP A 146 -11.29 12.61 -9.21
CA ASP A 146 -10.29 13.40 -9.92
C ASP A 146 -9.10 13.66 -8.99
N VAL A 147 -7.87 13.47 -9.50
CA VAL A 147 -6.64 13.62 -8.72
C VAL A 147 -5.57 14.32 -9.53
N LEU A 148 -4.83 15.24 -8.88
CA LEU A 148 -3.67 15.89 -9.47
C LEU A 148 -2.49 14.92 -9.51
N CYS A 149 -1.89 14.76 -10.70
CA CYS A 149 -0.72 13.94 -10.93
C CYS A 149 0.59 14.73 -10.80
N ALA A 150 1.71 14.00 -10.69
CA ALA A 150 3.04 14.56 -10.53
C ALA A 150 3.51 15.43 -11.73
N ASP A 151 2.97 15.18 -12.91
CA ASP A 151 3.19 15.95 -14.15
C ASP A 151 2.33 17.22 -14.24
N GLY A 152 1.49 17.49 -13.25
CA GLY A 152 0.57 18.62 -13.22
C GLY A 152 -0.78 18.38 -13.89
N SER A 153 -0.99 17.22 -14.52
CA SER A 153 -2.28 16.85 -15.11
C SER A 153 -3.29 16.44 -14.04
N ILE A 154 -4.58 16.62 -14.33
CA ILE A 154 -5.66 16.03 -13.55
C ILE A 154 -6.10 14.75 -14.26
N GLN A 155 -6.06 13.64 -13.54
CA GLN A 155 -6.43 12.33 -14.04
C GLN A 155 -7.55 11.72 -13.20
N ARG A 156 -8.23 10.74 -13.77
CA ARG A 156 -9.21 9.94 -13.06
C ARG A 156 -8.53 8.80 -12.33
N GLY A 157 -8.84 8.66 -11.04
CA GLY A 157 -8.50 7.53 -10.23
C GLY A 157 -9.74 6.72 -9.88
N GLU A 158 -9.63 5.40 -9.90
CA GLU A 158 -10.69 4.50 -9.48
C GLU A 158 -10.27 3.78 -8.20
N LEU A 159 -11.12 3.85 -7.16
CA LEU A 159 -10.89 3.17 -5.91
C LEU A 159 -11.02 1.65 -6.08
N CYS A 160 -10.16 0.91 -5.40
CA CYS A 160 -10.15 -0.54 -5.42
C CYS A 160 -9.82 -1.11 -4.04
N THR A 161 -10.07 -2.41 -3.87
CA THR A 161 -9.69 -3.14 -2.66
C THR A 161 -8.17 -3.26 -2.53
N LEU A 162 -7.71 -3.49 -1.31
CA LEU A 162 -6.34 -3.87 -0.98
C LEU A 162 -6.31 -5.30 -0.43
N PRO A 163 -5.37 -6.16 -0.90
CA PRO A 163 -4.37 -5.92 -1.92
C PRO A 163 -4.98 -5.69 -3.31
N MET A 164 -4.26 -4.99 -4.20
CA MET A 164 -4.76 -4.65 -5.53
C MET A 164 -4.85 -5.87 -6.46
N TYR A 165 -4.07 -6.89 -6.21
CA TYR A 165 -4.12 -8.21 -6.85
C TYR A 165 -3.73 -9.27 -5.83
N ASP A 166 -3.89 -10.57 -6.18
CA ASP A 166 -3.61 -11.69 -5.28
C ASP A 166 -4.34 -11.55 -3.92
N ALA A 167 -5.64 -11.33 -3.97
CA ALA A 167 -6.48 -11.09 -2.79
C ALA A 167 -6.34 -12.21 -1.74
N GLU A 168 -6.13 -13.44 -2.18
CA GLU A 168 -5.90 -14.60 -1.31
C GLU A 168 -4.46 -14.73 -0.80
N ARG A 169 -3.56 -13.83 -1.25
CA ARG A 169 -2.13 -13.85 -0.88
C ARG A 169 -1.45 -15.19 -1.18
N LEU A 170 -1.73 -15.76 -2.34
CA LEU A 170 -1.17 -17.04 -2.77
C LEU A 170 0.33 -16.94 -3.08
N ILE A 171 0.75 -15.79 -3.67
CA ILE A 171 2.16 -15.50 -4.00
C ILE A 171 3.04 -15.54 -2.73
N PRO A 172 2.80 -14.70 -1.70
CA PRO A 172 3.66 -14.69 -0.51
C PRO A 172 3.55 -15.97 0.32
N ARG A 173 2.49 -16.77 0.13
CA ARG A 173 2.31 -18.08 0.78
C ARG A 173 2.96 -19.22 0.01
N GLY A 174 3.62 -18.93 -1.13
CA GLY A 174 4.24 -19.94 -2.00
C GLY A 174 3.26 -20.92 -2.63
N LYS A 175 1.97 -20.58 -2.70
CA LYS A 175 0.93 -21.40 -3.32
C LYS A 175 0.77 -21.10 -4.81
N LEU A 176 1.14 -19.90 -5.25
CA LEU A 176 1.25 -19.51 -6.64
C LEU A 176 2.74 -19.27 -6.92
N VAL A 177 3.38 -20.19 -7.62
CA VAL A 177 4.82 -20.16 -7.94
C VAL A 177 5.09 -19.60 -9.33
N ASP A 178 4.20 -19.85 -10.29
CA ASP A 178 4.26 -19.27 -11.63
C ASP A 178 3.55 -17.90 -11.61
N ILE A 179 4.29 -16.89 -11.17
CA ILE A 179 3.74 -15.54 -11.06
C ILE A 179 3.62 -14.95 -12.47
N PRO A 180 2.42 -14.57 -12.93
CA PRO A 180 2.25 -13.98 -14.25
C PRO A 180 2.99 -12.63 -14.33
N THR A 181 3.46 -12.29 -15.52
CA THR A 181 4.16 -11.00 -15.77
C THR A 181 3.24 -9.80 -15.64
N LYS A 182 1.93 -10.01 -15.75
CA LYS A 182 0.88 -9.00 -15.50
C LYS A 182 -0.28 -9.62 -14.73
N PRO A 183 -1.03 -8.85 -13.93
CA PRO A 183 -2.25 -9.34 -13.29
C PRO A 183 -3.30 -9.69 -14.34
N ALA A 184 -4.18 -10.64 -14.02
CA ALA A 184 -5.30 -10.98 -14.87
C ALA A 184 -6.20 -9.73 -15.07
N GLY A 185 -6.48 -9.39 -16.32
CA GLY A 185 -7.30 -8.22 -16.68
C GLY A 185 -6.54 -6.89 -16.80
N ALA A 186 -5.22 -6.86 -16.60
CA ALA A 186 -4.41 -5.70 -16.96
C ALA A 186 -4.22 -5.65 -18.49
N THR A 187 -4.68 -4.59 -19.12
CA THR A 187 -4.50 -4.30 -20.54
C THR A 187 -3.18 -3.57 -20.80
#